data_6ebb96040db89b5435f2fb6e006f942c
#
_entry.id   6ebb96040db89b5435f2fb6e006f942c
#
_cell.length_a   1.000
_cell.length_b   1.000
_cell.length_c   1.000
_cell.angle_alpha   90.00
_cell.angle_beta   90.00
_cell.angle_gamma   90.00
#
_symmetry.space_group_name_H-M   'P 1'
#
loop_
_entity.id
_entity.type
_entity.pdbx_description
1 polymer ?
#
loop_
_entity_poly.entity_id
_entity_poly.type
_entity_poly.pdbx_seq_one_letter_code
_entity_poly.pdbx_strand_id
1 'polypeptide(L)'
;MIRLFTLCLLLAAAVGTVQAADSSKAAGLANTVFLDEFGVKNLRLQTVEVEEQVFEETVFALGRIEVLPGRKAVVSSRISGRAVQVKARPDHTVKAGDPLIVVESRQAGDPPPQIILTAPMDGLVVELDIAAGGPVSPDKALLAVVDLSTAYAIARVPVHLASLVKPGQAVRVTSSGWPGETWETKIEHLRALADPVSGTLEVACHLNNQEVWLRPGMPVEFSLITGKRTDVMAVPRIAVQGEGADRFIYVSHDSIPNAFVRVPVVVGAVNDRFVEITQGLLPGDKVVTTGAYSLAFAGKGSVSLKEALDAAHGHEHNEDGSDVGKDQKTAGHAEGDGHDHRPSGGTKLSGLTLFSLIGNGVLLVLLVIASLRGSQKAGDKPEAPVNRPTTGGADHA
;
A
#
# COMPACT_ATOMS: atom_id res chain seq x y z
N MET A 1 -66.63 -1.10 -3.49
CA MET A 1 -65.61 -0.39 -2.73
C MET A 1 -64.21 -1.07 -2.82
N ILE A 2 -64.09 -2.39 -2.80
CA ILE A 2 -62.81 -3.12 -2.81
C ILE A 2 -62.00 -2.96 -4.13
N ARG A 3 -62.67 -2.87 -5.29
CA ARG A 3 -62.00 -2.71 -6.59
C ARG A 3 -61.41 -1.32 -6.83
N LEU A 4 -61.91 -0.28 -6.17
CA LEU A 4 -61.37 1.07 -6.28
C LEU A 4 -60.08 1.24 -5.44
N PHE A 5 -60.02 0.52 -4.31
CA PHE A 5 -58.85 0.54 -3.41
C PHE A 5 -57.64 -0.18 -3.99
N THR A 6 -57.85 -1.30 -4.73
CA THR A 6 -56.76 -2.01 -5.42
C THR A 6 -56.19 -1.23 -6.61
N LEU A 7 -57.00 -0.44 -7.30
CA LEU A 7 -56.50 0.39 -8.41
C LEU A 7 -55.65 1.58 -7.93
N CYS A 8 -56.01 2.20 -6.80
CA CYS A 8 -55.21 3.26 -6.19
C CYS A 8 -53.87 2.74 -5.64
N LEU A 9 -53.83 1.52 -5.09
CA LEU A 9 -52.61 0.92 -4.55
C LEU A 9 -51.61 0.55 -5.66
N LEU A 10 -52.10 0.12 -6.85
CA LEU A 10 -51.26 -0.17 -8.03
C LEU A 10 -50.72 1.11 -8.68
N LEU A 11 -51.50 2.22 -8.67
CA LEU A 11 -51.03 3.50 -9.20
C LEU A 11 -49.95 4.16 -8.31
N ALA A 12 -50.03 3.99 -6.98
CA ALA A 12 -49.04 4.50 -6.05
C ALA A 12 -47.68 3.74 -6.13
N ALA A 13 -47.69 2.45 -6.47
CA ALA A 13 -46.50 1.66 -6.68
C ALA A 13 -45.73 2.03 -7.97
N ALA A 14 -46.43 2.48 -9.03
CA ALA A 14 -45.83 2.87 -10.29
C ALA A 14 -45.11 4.22 -10.24
N VAL A 15 -45.54 5.15 -9.39
CA VAL A 15 -44.89 6.48 -9.23
C VAL A 15 -43.62 6.39 -8.37
N GLY A 16 -43.53 5.43 -7.44
CA GLY A 16 -42.36 5.25 -6.59
C GLY A 16 -41.11 4.70 -7.33
N THR A 17 -41.29 3.97 -8.43
CA THR A 17 -40.16 3.37 -9.18
C THR A 17 -39.47 4.32 -10.13
N VAL A 18 -40.14 5.36 -10.64
CA VAL A 18 -39.52 6.36 -11.52
C VAL A 18 -38.60 7.31 -10.74
N GLN A 19 -38.94 7.64 -9.50
CA GLN A 19 -38.17 8.56 -8.67
C GLN A 19 -36.91 7.94 -8.08
N ALA A 20 -36.84 6.60 -7.95
CA ALA A 20 -35.64 5.90 -7.48
C ALA A 20 -34.55 5.78 -8.56
N ALA A 21 -34.93 5.72 -9.84
CA ALA A 21 -33.96 5.65 -10.95
C ALA A 21 -33.25 6.99 -11.20
N ASP A 22 -33.97 8.14 -11.06
CA ASP A 22 -33.37 9.46 -11.24
C ASP A 22 -32.43 9.85 -10.09
N SER A 23 -32.76 9.46 -8.84
CA SER A 23 -31.87 9.73 -7.69
C SER A 23 -30.59 8.90 -7.71
N SER A 24 -30.61 7.69 -8.27
CA SER A 24 -29.39 6.88 -8.42
C SER A 24 -28.44 7.42 -9.50
N LYS A 25 -29.00 7.95 -10.60
CA LYS A 25 -28.23 8.55 -11.68
C LYS A 25 -27.61 9.89 -11.25
N ALA A 26 -28.34 10.71 -10.51
CA ALA A 26 -27.83 11.95 -9.93
C ALA A 26 -26.75 11.71 -8.85
N ALA A 27 -26.88 10.66 -8.04
CA ALA A 27 -25.87 10.29 -7.06
C ALA A 27 -24.55 9.77 -7.71
N GLY A 28 -24.66 9.08 -8.85
CA GLY A 28 -23.49 8.67 -9.65
C GLY A 28 -22.68 9.84 -10.19
N LEU A 29 -23.36 10.88 -10.67
CA LEU A 29 -22.72 12.06 -11.22
C LEU A 29 -22.08 12.97 -10.16
N ALA A 30 -22.64 13.01 -8.94
CA ALA A 30 -22.08 13.76 -7.82
C ALA A 30 -20.69 13.26 -7.36
N ASN A 31 -20.36 12.01 -7.65
CA ASN A 31 -19.08 11.38 -7.33
C ASN A 31 -18.13 11.31 -8.55
N THR A 32 -18.45 12.00 -9.64
CA THR A 32 -17.67 11.97 -10.86
C THR A 32 -16.81 13.22 -10.99
N VAL A 33 -15.54 13.02 -11.29
CA VAL A 33 -14.58 14.08 -11.60
C VAL A 33 -14.47 14.20 -13.11
N PHE A 34 -14.73 15.38 -13.64
CA PHE A 34 -14.59 15.70 -15.07
C PHE A 34 -13.31 16.48 -15.29
N LEU A 35 -12.53 16.08 -16.27
CA LEU A 35 -11.28 16.73 -16.66
C LEU A 35 -11.31 17.04 -18.15
N ASP A 36 -10.62 18.10 -18.54
CA ASP A 36 -10.24 18.33 -19.93
C ASP A 36 -9.01 17.48 -20.31
N GLU A 37 -8.66 17.46 -21.59
CA GLU A 37 -7.48 16.73 -22.06
C GLU A 37 -6.17 17.21 -21.42
N PHE A 38 -6.07 18.50 -21.09
CA PHE A 38 -4.91 19.08 -20.44
C PHE A 38 -4.81 18.61 -18.99
N GLY A 39 -5.93 18.52 -18.28
CA GLY A 39 -6.00 17.98 -16.93
C GLY A 39 -5.53 16.53 -16.86
N VAL A 40 -6.00 15.68 -17.78
CA VAL A 40 -5.56 14.28 -17.86
C VAL A 40 -4.05 14.15 -18.09
N LYS A 41 -3.51 14.96 -19.04
CA LYS A 41 -2.08 14.99 -19.34
C LYS A 41 -1.25 15.55 -18.18
N ASN A 42 -1.68 16.63 -17.55
CA ASN A 42 -0.98 17.26 -16.43
C ASN A 42 -0.91 16.35 -15.20
N LEU A 43 -2.00 15.63 -14.92
CA LEU A 43 -2.06 14.65 -13.84
C LEU A 43 -1.38 13.32 -14.20
N ARG A 44 -0.96 13.14 -15.45
CA ARG A 44 -0.34 11.90 -15.98
C ARG A 44 -1.18 10.67 -15.66
N LEU A 45 -2.50 10.78 -15.85
CA LEU A 45 -3.41 9.70 -15.50
C LEU A 45 -3.13 8.46 -16.37
N GLN A 46 -3.04 7.32 -15.71
CA GLN A 46 -2.94 6.01 -16.35
C GLN A 46 -4.04 5.12 -15.80
N THR A 47 -4.66 4.34 -16.67
CA THR A 47 -5.69 3.38 -16.30
C THR A 47 -5.22 1.96 -16.62
N VAL A 48 -5.69 1.01 -15.83
CA VAL A 48 -5.49 -0.42 -16.04
C VAL A 48 -6.87 -1.07 -16.01
N GLU A 49 -7.14 -1.94 -16.97
CA GLU A 49 -8.35 -2.75 -16.99
C GLU A 49 -8.26 -3.82 -15.89
N VAL A 50 -9.35 -3.99 -15.17
CA VAL A 50 -9.43 -4.94 -14.05
C VAL A 50 -9.91 -6.28 -14.56
N GLU A 51 -9.09 -7.29 -14.36
CA GLU A 51 -9.39 -8.68 -14.67
C GLU A 51 -9.17 -9.57 -13.46
N GLU A 52 -9.79 -10.74 -13.45
CA GLU A 52 -9.47 -11.78 -12.50
C GLU A 52 -8.07 -12.33 -12.79
N GLN A 53 -7.23 -12.35 -11.78
CA GLN A 53 -5.82 -12.75 -11.91
C GLN A 53 -5.37 -13.67 -10.79
N VAL A 54 -4.17 -14.23 -10.95
CA VAL A 54 -3.50 -14.98 -9.88
C VAL A 54 -3.01 -13.98 -8.81
N PHE A 55 -3.55 -14.10 -7.62
CA PHE A 55 -3.15 -13.29 -6.47
C PHE A 55 -2.17 -14.08 -5.60
N GLU A 56 -1.00 -13.50 -5.37
CA GLU A 56 0.01 -14.08 -4.48
C GLU A 56 -0.20 -13.57 -3.06
N GLU A 57 -0.43 -14.50 -2.13
CA GLU A 57 -0.42 -14.17 -0.70
C GLU A 57 1.01 -14.05 -0.24
N THR A 58 1.34 -12.93 0.41
CA THR A 58 2.70 -12.66 0.83
C THR A 58 2.80 -12.30 2.30
N VAL A 59 3.89 -12.72 2.93
CA VAL A 59 4.32 -12.20 4.22
C VAL A 59 5.41 -11.17 3.96
N PHE A 60 5.18 -9.93 4.40
CA PHE A 60 6.18 -8.87 4.36
C PHE A 60 7.14 -9.00 5.53
N ALA A 61 8.43 -8.85 5.27
CA ALA A 61 9.46 -8.81 6.29
C ALA A 61 10.55 -7.80 5.91
N LEU A 62 11.11 -7.16 6.92
CA LEU A 62 12.32 -6.35 6.77
C LEU A 62 13.54 -7.20 7.05
N GLY A 63 14.66 -6.83 6.44
CA GLY A 63 15.91 -7.51 6.68
C GLY A 63 17.11 -6.75 6.17
N ARG A 64 18.22 -7.46 6.03
CA ARG A 64 19.47 -6.87 5.57
C ARG A 64 20.29 -7.88 4.76
N ILE A 65 21.21 -7.33 4.00
CA ILE A 65 22.25 -8.12 3.33
C ILE A 65 23.38 -8.40 4.33
N GLU A 66 23.80 -9.66 4.39
CA GLU A 66 24.96 -10.09 5.17
C GLU A 66 26.01 -10.74 4.27
N VAL A 67 27.18 -10.97 4.82
CA VAL A 67 28.19 -11.79 4.15
C VAL A 67 27.82 -13.26 4.31
N LEU A 68 27.81 -13.98 3.20
CA LEU A 68 27.57 -15.42 3.24
C LEU A 68 28.66 -16.10 4.09
N PRO A 69 28.26 -16.94 5.07
CA PRO A 69 29.23 -17.75 5.83
C PRO A 69 30.18 -18.50 4.88
N GLY A 70 31.49 -18.45 5.18
CA GLY A 70 32.51 -19.05 4.35
C GLY A 70 33.00 -18.18 3.17
N ARG A 71 32.35 -17.03 2.89
CA ARG A 71 32.77 -16.06 1.85
C ARG A 71 33.50 -14.84 2.43
N LYS A 72 33.90 -14.87 3.71
CA LYS A 72 34.76 -13.88 4.35
C LYS A 72 36.03 -14.59 4.83
N ALA A 73 37.17 -14.11 4.40
CA ALA A 73 38.47 -14.57 4.85
C ALA A 73 39.23 -13.45 5.54
N VAL A 74 39.78 -13.76 6.70
CA VAL A 74 40.61 -12.82 7.47
C VAL A 74 42.06 -13.13 7.23
N VAL A 75 42.85 -12.10 6.95
CA VAL A 75 44.29 -12.21 6.82
C VAL A 75 44.97 -11.74 8.11
N SER A 76 45.71 -12.62 8.74
CA SER A 76 46.51 -12.38 9.94
C SER A 76 47.94 -12.86 9.71
N SER A 77 48.85 -12.43 10.56
CA SER A 77 50.25 -12.89 10.55
C SER A 77 50.48 -13.96 11.62
N ARG A 78 51.33 -14.92 11.33
CA ARG A 78 51.82 -15.90 12.31
C ARG A 78 53.03 -15.42 13.10
N ILE A 79 53.66 -14.32 12.66
CA ILE A 79 54.86 -13.79 13.31
C ILE A 79 54.61 -12.36 13.81
N SER A 80 55.31 -12.01 14.90
CA SER A 80 55.39 -10.64 15.36
C SER A 80 56.38 -9.86 14.47
N GLY A 81 56.03 -8.64 14.10
CA GLY A 81 56.86 -7.85 13.21
C GLY A 81 56.37 -6.45 12.98
N ARG A 82 56.74 -5.91 11.85
CA ARG A 82 56.32 -4.60 11.35
C ARG A 82 55.87 -4.74 9.89
N ALA A 83 54.79 -4.08 9.52
CA ALA A 83 54.37 -4.02 8.13
C ALA A 83 55.26 -3.01 7.39
N VAL A 84 56.19 -3.50 6.54
CA VAL A 84 57.03 -2.63 5.75
C VAL A 84 56.34 -2.08 4.53
N GLN A 85 55.46 -2.87 3.93
CA GLN A 85 54.71 -2.46 2.79
C GLN A 85 53.27 -2.99 2.90
N VAL A 86 52.29 -2.10 2.64
CA VAL A 86 50.87 -2.45 2.52
C VAL A 86 50.42 -2.15 1.10
N LYS A 87 50.19 -3.19 0.31
CA LYS A 87 49.74 -3.10 -1.09
C LYS A 87 48.23 -3.13 -1.21
N ALA A 88 47.59 -3.77 -0.23
CA ALA A 88 46.11 -3.80 -0.14
C ALA A 88 45.54 -2.39 0.01
N ARG A 89 44.39 -2.15 -0.61
CA ARG A 89 43.60 -0.92 -0.46
C ARG A 89 42.19 -1.30 -0.17
N PRO A 90 41.50 -0.59 0.75
CA PRO A 90 40.06 -0.79 0.96
C PRO A 90 39.28 -0.64 -0.35
N ASP A 91 38.24 -1.38 -0.50
CA ASP A 91 37.30 -1.39 -1.65
C ASP A 91 37.94 -1.78 -3.00
N HIS A 92 39.15 -2.36 -3.01
CA HIS A 92 39.78 -2.92 -4.20
C HIS A 92 39.60 -4.42 -4.29
N THR A 93 39.33 -4.91 -5.49
CA THR A 93 39.28 -6.34 -5.78
C THR A 93 40.67 -6.95 -5.83
N VAL A 94 40.82 -8.10 -5.23
CA VAL A 94 42.03 -8.91 -5.20
C VAL A 94 41.73 -10.33 -5.64
N LYS A 95 42.75 -11.02 -6.19
CA LYS A 95 42.68 -12.44 -6.54
C LYS A 95 43.43 -13.27 -5.51
N ALA A 96 43.03 -14.52 -5.37
CA ALA A 96 43.77 -15.49 -4.54
C ALA A 96 45.23 -15.53 -4.91
N GLY A 97 46.10 -15.38 -3.91
CA GLY A 97 47.55 -15.32 -4.10
C GLY A 97 48.14 -13.92 -4.32
N ASP A 98 47.32 -12.88 -4.52
CA ASP A 98 47.82 -11.50 -4.66
C ASP A 98 48.56 -11.06 -3.39
N PRO A 99 49.76 -10.41 -3.50
CA PRO A 99 50.49 -9.93 -2.36
C PRO A 99 49.81 -8.70 -1.74
N LEU A 100 49.45 -8.79 -0.47
CA LEU A 100 48.68 -7.77 0.27
C LEU A 100 49.57 -6.95 1.22
N ILE A 101 50.38 -7.63 2.03
CA ILE A 101 51.20 -7.00 3.06
C ILE A 101 52.54 -7.69 3.12
N VAL A 102 53.62 -6.91 3.21
CA VAL A 102 54.98 -7.41 3.50
C VAL A 102 55.27 -7.14 4.97
N VAL A 103 55.50 -8.18 5.74
CA VAL A 103 55.83 -8.13 7.16
C VAL A 103 57.26 -8.51 7.41
N GLU A 104 57.99 -7.63 8.07
CA GLU A 104 59.36 -7.86 8.54
C GLU A 104 59.30 -8.43 9.97
N SER A 105 60.02 -9.53 10.19
CA SER A 105 60.09 -10.19 11.49
C SER A 105 60.93 -9.38 12.49
N ARG A 106 60.63 -9.50 13.78
CA ARG A 106 61.47 -8.99 14.86
C ARG A 106 62.72 -9.86 15.13
N GLN A 107 62.85 -10.99 14.43
CA GLN A 107 64.03 -11.86 14.58
C GLN A 107 65.24 -11.15 14.00
N ALA A 108 66.38 -11.35 14.68
CA ALA A 108 67.66 -10.79 14.20
C ALA A 108 68.06 -11.43 12.87
N GLY A 109 68.52 -10.61 11.94
CA GLY A 109 68.99 -10.99 10.60
C GLY A 109 69.47 -9.74 9.84
N ASP A 110 70.33 -9.91 8.86
CA ASP A 110 70.79 -8.82 7.99
C ASP A 110 70.71 -9.31 6.53
N PRO A 111 69.65 -9.00 5.77
CA PRO A 111 68.45 -8.25 6.21
C PRO A 111 67.53 -9.08 7.10
N PRO A 112 66.65 -8.44 7.91
CA PRO A 112 65.66 -9.15 8.70
C PRO A 112 64.70 -10.02 7.84
N PRO A 113 64.30 -11.20 8.30
CA PRO A 113 63.38 -12.07 7.55
C PRO A 113 62.08 -11.37 7.25
N GLN A 114 61.57 -11.48 5.99
CA GLN A 114 60.30 -10.94 5.56
C GLN A 114 59.35 -12.05 5.12
N ILE A 115 58.06 -11.89 5.41
CA ILE A 115 57.01 -12.72 4.86
C ILE A 115 56.03 -11.88 4.09
N ILE A 116 55.46 -12.45 3.03
CA ILE A 116 54.44 -11.84 2.24
C ILE A 116 53.09 -12.49 2.62
N LEU A 117 52.17 -11.70 3.11
CA LEU A 117 50.80 -12.13 3.33
C LEU A 117 50.03 -11.94 2.03
N THR A 118 49.40 -13.00 1.55
CA THR A 118 48.67 -13.04 0.29
C THR A 118 47.15 -13.16 0.52
N ALA A 119 46.37 -12.80 -0.49
CA ALA A 119 44.91 -12.98 -0.46
C ALA A 119 44.57 -14.47 -0.44
N PRO A 120 43.76 -14.93 0.51
CA PRO A 120 43.36 -16.34 0.62
C PRO A 120 42.30 -16.74 -0.40
N MET A 121 41.61 -15.78 -0.98
CA MET A 121 40.53 -15.97 -1.95
C MET A 121 40.34 -14.74 -2.82
N ASP A 122 39.63 -14.90 -3.94
CA ASP A 122 39.15 -13.77 -4.76
C ASP A 122 38.11 -12.98 -3.98
N GLY A 123 38.13 -11.64 -4.09
CA GLY A 123 37.13 -10.82 -3.43
C GLY A 123 37.51 -9.36 -3.26
N LEU A 124 36.76 -8.65 -2.46
CA LEU A 124 36.92 -7.25 -2.13
C LEU A 124 37.58 -7.10 -0.76
N VAL A 125 38.58 -6.22 -0.63
CA VAL A 125 39.14 -5.85 0.67
C VAL A 125 38.14 -4.93 1.39
N VAL A 126 37.56 -5.39 2.49
CA VAL A 126 36.50 -4.63 3.21
C VAL A 126 36.97 -4.01 4.51
N GLU A 127 38.00 -4.56 5.13
CA GLU A 127 38.57 -4.08 6.38
C GLU A 127 40.12 -4.03 6.21
N LEU A 128 40.74 -2.94 6.59
CA LEU A 128 42.20 -2.81 6.56
C LEU A 128 42.65 -2.06 7.82
N ASP A 129 43.12 -2.82 8.81
CA ASP A 129 43.49 -2.33 10.14
C ASP A 129 45.02 -2.20 10.35
N ILE A 130 45.76 -2.03 9.28
CA ILE A 130 47.20 -1.89 9.30
C ILE A 130 47.68 -0.85 8.30
N ALA A 131 48.60 -0.02 8.71
CA ALA A 131 49.33 0.92 7.85
C ALA A 131 50.79 0.53 7.73
N ALA A 132 51.46 1.01 6.69
CA ALA A 132 52.89 0.84 6.52
C ALA A 132 53.64 1.44 7.73
N GLY A 133 54.57 0.68 8.28
CA GLY A 133 55.25 1.00 9.53
C GLY A 133 54.55 0.55 10.79
N GLY A 134 53.31 0.06 10.70
CA GLY A 134 52.54 -0.39 11.85
C GLY A 134 53.02 -1.73 12.45
N PRO A 135 52.81 -1.93 13.77
CA PRO A 135 53.15 -3.17 14.44
C PRO A 135 52.23 -4.30 14.03
N VAL A 136 52.79 -5.47 13.80
CA VAL A 136 52.06 -6.71 13.51
C VAL A 136 52.22 -7.68 14.68
N SER A 137 51.12 -8.19 15.17
CA SER A 137 51.07 -9.21 16.19
C SER A 137 50.44 -10.49 15.65
N PRO A 138 50.85 -11.68 16.11
CA PRO A 138 50.20 -12.92 15.75
C PRO A 138 48.70 -12.87 16.09
N ASP A 139 47.91 -13.53 15.26
CA ASP A 139 46.44 -13.73 15.46
C ASP A 139 45.59 -12.44 15.41
N LYS A 140 46.21 -11.26 15.32
CA LYS A 140 45.45 -10.03 15.05
C LYS A 140 45.05 -9.99 13.57
N ALA A 141 43.75 -9.78 13.33
CA ALA A 141 43.24 -9.48 12.00
C ALA A 141 43.91 -8.20 11.46
N LEU A 142 44.47 -8.25 10.26
CA LEU A 142 45.07 -7.13 9.57
C LEU A 142 44.22 -6.59 8.46
N LEU A 143 43.51 -7.47 7.77
CA LEU A 143 42.50 -7.13 6.77
C LEU A 143 41.55 -8.29 6.57
N ALA A 144 40.40 -8.02 5.96
CA ALA A 144 39.41 -9.02 5.53
C ALA A 144 39.16 -8.90 4.03
N VAL A 145 39.04 -10.07 3.37
CA VAL A 145 38.60 -10.20 1.98
C VAL A 145 37.25 -10.87 1.96
N VAL A 146 36.32 -10.33 1.20
CA VAL A 146 34.94 -10.84 1.07
C VAL A 146 34.60 -11.04 -0.39
N ASP A 147 34.07 -12.21 -0.71
CA ASP A 147 33.46 -12.47 -2.01
C ASP A 147 31.98 -12.03 -1.94
N LEU A 148 31.65 -11.00 -2.71
CA LEU A 148 30.32 -10.41 -2.82
C LEU A 148 29.53 -10.87 -4.05
N SER A 149 30.03 -11.84 -4.82
CA SER A 149 29.35 -12.34 -6.03
C SER A 149 27.95 -12.95 -5.72
N THR A 150 27.79 -13.40 -4.48
CA THR A 150 26.51 -13.86 -3.93
C THR A 150 26.19 -13.06 -2.67
N ALA A 151 25.07 -12.37 -2.66
CA ALA A 151 24.59 -11.69 -1.47
C ALA A 151 23.76 -12.66 -0.60
N TYR A 152 23.97 -12.61 0.71
CA TYR A 152 23.22 -13.37 1.70
C TYR A 152 22.19 -12.46 2.35
N ALA A 153 20.92 -12.64 1.97
CA ALA A 153 19.84 -11.79 2.42
C ALA A 153 19.10 -12.47 3.59
N ILE A 154 19.02 -11.78 4.73
CA ILE A 154 18.37 -12.27 5.96
C ILE A 154 17.12 -11.45 6.22
N ALA A 155 15.95 -12.10 6.08
CA ALA A 155 14.66 -11.55 6.46
C ALA A 155 14.34 -11.83 7.93
N ARG A 156 13.73 -10.89 8.64
CA ARG A 156 13.25 -11.05 10.01
C ARG A 156 11.74 -11.19 10.02
N VAL A 157 11.26 -12.41 10.10
CA VAL A 157 9.84 -12.75 10.07
C VAL A 157 9.32 -12.82 11.51
N PRO A 158 8.23 -12.07 11.84
CA PRO A 158 7.58 -12.19 13.15
C PRO A 158 7.18 -13.63 13.46
N VAL A 159 7.43 -14.12 14.69
CA VAL A 159 7.22 -15.52 15.07
C VAL A 159 5.78 -15.99 14.83
N HIS A 160 4.78 -15.11 15.01
CA HIS A 160 3.37 -15.46 14.77
C HIS A 160 3.05 -15.76 13.28
N LEU A 161 3.90 -15.33 12.34
CA LEU A 161 3.80 -15.64 10.92
C LEU A 161 4.74 -16.78 10.47
N ALA A 162 5.61 -17.27 11.35
CA ALA A 162 6.63 -18.26 11.02
C ALA A 162 6.04 -19.58 10.48
N SER A 163 4.83 -19.97 10.90
CA SER A 163 4.15 -21.17 10.42
C SER A 163 3.79 -21.13 8.93
N LEU A 164 3.67 -19.93 8.36
CA LEU A 164 3.34 -19.69 6.95
C LEU A 164 4.58 -19.79 6.05
N VAL A 165 5.78 -19.70 6.63
CA VAL A 165 7.04 -19.60 5.90
C VAL A 165 7.77 -20.94 5.91
N LYS A 166 8.15 -21.42 4.71
CA LYS A 166 8.80 -22.73 4.55
C LYS A 166 9.96 -22.63 3.56
N PRO A 167 11.02 -23.47 3.73
CA PRO A 167 12.08 -23.58 2.73
C PRO A 167 11.52 -23.90 1.35
N GLY A 168 12.15 -23.34 0.32
CA GLY A 168 11.76 -23.51 -1.09
C GLY A 168 10.66 -22.58 -1.60
N GLN A 169 9.96 -21.83 -0.74
CA GLN A 169 9.01 -20.81 -1.17
C GLN A 169 9.73 -19.69 -1.91
N ALA A 170 9.06 -19.14 -2.92
CA ALA A 170 9.57 -18.01 -3.68
C ALA A 170 9.56 -16.71 -2.85
N VAL A 171 10.54 -15.88 -3.07
CA VAL A 171 10.74 -14.61 -2.38
C VAL A 171 11.09 -13.53 -3.38
N ARG A 172 10.47 -12.37 -3.26
CA ARG A 172 10.92 -11.14 -3.92
C ARG A 172 11.62 -10.26 -2.89
N VAL A 173 12.78 -9.76 -3.28
CA VAL A 173 13.59 -8.85 -2.48
C VAL A 173 13.68 -7.53 -3.22
N THR A 174 13.44 -6.44 -2.52
CA THR A 174 13.57 -5.07 -3.03
C THR A 174 14.46 -4.25 -2.12
N SER A 175 15.06 -3.18 -2.65
CA SER A 175 15.89 -2.26 -1.88
C SER A 175 15.58 -0.82 -2.25
N SER A 176 15.46 0.04 -1.24
CA SER A 176 15.29 1.48 -1.45
C SER A 176 16.48 2.14 -2.15
N GLY A 177 17.66 1.51 -2.11
CA GLY A 177 18.87 1.98 -2.81
C GLY A 177 18.79 1.81 -4.33
N TRP A 178 17.96 0.90 -4.83
CA TRP A 178 17.70 0.65 -6.25
C TRP A 178 16.20 0.56 -6.53
N PRO A 179 15.51 1.70 -6.58
CA PRO A 179 14.08 1.74 -6.85
C PRO A 179 13.77 1.14 -8.22
N GLY A 180 12.82 0.21 -8.25
CA GLY A 180 12.40 -0.49 -9.48
C GLY A 180 13.12 -1.82 -9.73
N GLU A 181 14.23 -2.10 -9.04
CA GLU A 181 14.90 -3.40 -9.11
C GLU A 181 14.27 -4.40 -8.13
N THR A 182 14.11 -5.64 -8.61
CA THR A 182 13.55 -6.74 -7.84
C THR A 182 14.38 -7.98 -8.04
N TRP A 183 14.85 -8.57 -6.96
CA TRP A 183 15.58 -9.85 -6.99
C TRP A 183 14.63 -10.97 -6.59
N GLU A 184 14.46 -11.94 -7.49
CA GLU A 184 13.67 -13.13 -7.22
C GLU A 184 14.57 -14.27 -6.78
N THR A 185 14.17 -14.95 -5.71
CA THR A 185 14.91 -16.08 -5.14
C THR A 185 13.96 -17.02 -4.41
N LYS A 186 14.54 -17.95 -3.63
CA LYS A 186 13.79 -18.88 -2.79
C LYS A 186 14.35 -18.87 -1.37
N ILE A 187 13.49 -19.18 -0.41
CA ILE A 187 13.91 -19.44 0.96
C ILE A 187 14.82 -20.68 0.97
N GLU A 188 16.03 -20.54 1.44
CA GLU A 188 16.96 -21.64 1.57
C GLU A 188 16.73 -22.37 2.89
N HIS A 189 16.78 -21.65 3.98
CA HIS A 189 16.52 -22.22 5.32
C HIS A 189 15.98 -21.15 6.28
N LEU A 190 15.39 -21.63 7.36
CA LEU A 190 15.02 -20.83 8.51
C LEU A 190 16.04 -21.12 9.62
N ARG A 191 16.45 -20.10 10.36
CA ARG A 191 17.32 -20.32 11.53
C ARG A 191 16.60 -21.14 12.59
N ALA A 192 17.37 -22.01 13.25
CA ALA A 192 16.82 -22.90 14.28
C ALA A 192 16.36 -22.16 15.55
N LEU A 193 16.91 -20.96 15.80
CA LEU A 193 16.62 -20.16 16.99
C LEU A 193 15.96 -18.86 16.57
N ALA A 194 14.85 -18.53 17.22
CA ALA A 194 14.25 -17.20 17.13
C ALA A 194 15.00 -16.23 18.04
N ASP A 195 15.04 -14.97 17.65
CA ASP A 195 15.56 -13.90 18.47
C ASP A 195 14.50 -13.52 19.54
N PRO A 196 14.76 -13.74 20.82
CA PRO A 196 13.79 -13.45 21.87
C PRO A 196 13.58 -11.95 22.12
N VAL A 197 14.51 -11.09 21.69
CA VAL A 197 14.44 -9.65 21.89
C VAL A 197 13.51 -9.02 20.86
N SER A 198 13.66 -9.39 19.59
CA SER A 198 12.85 -8.87 18.50
C SER A 198 11.56 -9.67 18.27
N GLY A 199 11.45 -10.88 18.81
CA GLY A 199 10.33 -11.80 18.55
C GLY A 199 10.27 -12.23 17.08
N THR A 200 11.42 -12.34 16.40
CA THR A 200 11.50 -12.70 14.99
C THR A 200 12.28 -13.98 14.75
N LEU A 201 11.95 -14.66 13.67
CA LEU A 201 12.71 -15.78 13.12
C LEU A 201 13.45 -15.30 11.86
N GLU A 202 14.74 -15.58 11.80
CA GLU A 202 15.53 -15.23 10.62
C GLU A 202 15.37 -16.28 9.52
N VAL A 203 15.09 -15.75 8.30
CA VAL A 203 14.91 -16.52 7.08
C VAL A 203 16.00 -16.11 6.10
N ALA A 204 16.74 -17.07 5.59
CA ALA A 204 17.89 -16.85 4.74
C ALA A 204 17.59 -17.15 3.28
N CYS A 205 18.07 -16.26 2.42
CA CYS A 205 17.98 -16.36 0.97
C CYS A 205 19.32 -16.00 0.33
N HIS A 206 19.68 -16.65 -0.77
CA HIS A 206 20.81 -16.27 -1.61
C HIS A 206 20.33 -15.47 -2.80
N LEU A 207 21.04 -14.36 -3.09
CA LEU A 207 20.79 -13.50 -4.24
C LEU A 207 22.03 -13.50 -5.14
N ASN A 208 21.82 -13.59 -6.44
CA ASN A 208 22.89 -13.35 -7.41
C ASN A 208 23.27 -11.86 -7.35
N ASN A 209 24.55 -11.56 -7.16
CA ASN A 209 25.07 -10.22 -6.98
C ASN A 209 26.35 -9.98 -7.80
N GLN A 210 26.36 -10.48 -9.04
CA GLN A 210 27.55 -10.37 -9.90
C GLN A 210 27.99 -8.93 -10.16
N GLU A 211 27.04 -7.99 -10.18
CA GLU A 211 27.32 -6.56 -10.35
C GLU A 211 27.65 -5.85 -9.03
N VAL A 212 27.68 -6.57 -7.91
CA VAL A 212 28.05 -6.08 -6.58
C VAL A 212 27.20 -4.87 -6.12
N TRP A 213 25.93 -4.83 -6.53
CA TRP A 213 25.00 -3.77 -6.11
C TRP A 213 24.60 -3.93 -4.64
N LEU A 214 24.37 -5.18 -4.21
CA LEU A 214 23.98 -5.48 -2.85
C LEU A 214 25.24 -5.61 -1.99
N ARG A 215 25.35 -4.77 -0.96
CA ARG A 215 26.49 -4.77 -0.03
C ARG A 215 26.05 -5.16 1.37
N PRO A 216 26.89 -5.83 2.14
CA PRO A 216 26.61 -6.16 3.53
C PRO A 216 26.22 -4.92 4.35
N GLY A 217 25.21 -5.09 5.18
CA GLY A 217 24.63 -4.00 5.98
C GLY A 217 23.48 -3.26 5.31
N MET A 218 23.25 -3.41 4.00
CA MET A 218 22.16 -2.75 3.30
C MET A 218 20.80 -3.27 3.78
N PRO A 219 19.83 -2.38 4.06
CA PRO A 219 18.45 -2.76 4.35
C PRO A 219 17.77 -3.21 3.06
N VAL A 220 16.98 -4.27 3.17
CA VAL A 220 16.16 -4.83 2.09
C VAL A 220 14.79 -5.25 2.63
N GLU A 221 13.82 -5.26 1.74
CA GLU A 221 12.45 -5.65 2.00
C GLU A 221 12.16 -6.99 1.31
N PHE A 222 11.41 -7.84 1.99
CA PHE A 222 11.09 -9.18 1.52
C PHE A 222 9.58 -9.33 1.37
N SER A 223 9.16 -9.88 0.24
CA SER A 223 7.82 -10.40 0.01
C SER A 223 7.92 -11.91 -0.14
N LEU A 224 7.66 -12.62 0.97
CA LEU A 224 7.70 -14.09 1.04
C LEU A 224 6.37 -14.64 0.53
N ILE A 225 6.37 -15.38 -0.59
CA ILE A 225 5.14 -15.91 -1.21
C ILE A 225 4.72 -17.16 -0.47
N THR A 226 3.61 -17.07 0.27
CA THR A 226 3.10 -18.15 1.13
C THR A 226 1.99 -18.95 0.46
N GLY A 227 1.28 -18.35 -0.50
CA GLY A 227 0.19 -18.99 -1.23
C GLY A 227 -0.11 -18.28 -2.56
N LYS A 228 -0.93 -18.93 -3.38
CA LYS A 228 -1.49 -18.36 -4.61
C LYS A 228 -2.97 -18.71 -4.69
N ARG A 229 -3.79 -17.70 -5.00
CA ARG A 229 -5.22 -17.87 -5.28
C ARG A 229 -5.48 -17.47 -6.72
N THR A 230 -6.28 -18.23 -7.44
CA THR A 230 -6.75 -17.90 -8.79
C THR A 230 -8.06 -17.13 -8.72
N ASP A 231 -8.42 -16.50 -9.81
CA ASP A 231 -9.72 -15.85 -10.00
C ASP A 231 -10.01 -14.77 -8.94
N VAL A 232 -8.98 -14.00 -8.59
CA VAL A 232 -9.06 -12.89 -7.64
C VAL A 232 -9.07 -11.57 -8.39
N MET A 233 -10.09 -10.77 -8.16
CA MET A 233 -10.11 -9.40 -8.65
C MET A 233 -9.14 -8.55 -7.84
N ALA A 234 -8.05 -8.11 -8.46
CA ALA A 234 -7.02 -7.36 -7.77
C ALA A 234 -6.53 -6.18 -8.61
N VAL A 235 -6.27 -5.07 -7.94
CA VAL A 235 -5.80 -3.82 -8.55
C VAL A 235 -4.43 -3.43 -7.98
N PRO A 236 -3.60 -2.69 -8.71
CA PRO A 236 -2.36 -2.14 -8.18
C PRO A 236 -2.63 -1.30 -6.92
N ARG A 237 -1.77 -1.43 -5.90
CA ARG A 237 -1.94 -0.73 -4.60
C ARG A 237 -2.11 0.79 -4.76
N ILE A 238 -1.43 1.39 -5.74
CA ILE A 238 -1.48 2.83 -6.00
C ILE A 238 -2.87 3.31 -6.47
N ALA A 239 -3.73 2.42 -6.96
CA ALA A 239 -5.08 2.75 -7.39
C ALA A 239 -6.05 2.95 -6.21
N VAL A 240 -5.79 2.27 -5.09
CA VAL A 240 -6.66 2.34 -3.90
C VAL A 240 -6.33 3.58 -3.09
N GLN A 241 -7.35 4.42 -2.88
CA GLN A 241 -7.25 5.66 -2.12
C GLN A 241 -8.08 5.56 -0.83
N GLY A 242 -7.82 6.49 0.12
CA GLY A 242 -8.51 6.52 1.40
C GLY A 242 -7.94 5.54 2.43
N GLU A 243 -8.47 5.59 3.64
CA GLU A 243 -8.00 4.79 4.78
C GLU A 243 -9.17 4.06 5.47
N GLY A 244 -8.85 2.97 6.16
CA GLY A 244 -9.83 2.22 6.95
C GLY A 244 -11.01 1.72 6.12
N ALA A 245 -12.21 2.13 6.49
CA ALA A 245 -13.47 1.77 5.83
C ALA A 245 -13.82 2.68 4.64
N ASP A 246 -13.19 3.86 4.54
CA ASP A 246 -13.48 4.84 3.48
C ASP A 246 -12.55 4.66 2.26
N ARG A 247 -12.30 3.42 1.89
CA ARG A 247 -11.49 3.10 0.72
C ARG A 247 -12.29 3.23 -0.55
N PHE A 248 -11.67 3.81 -1.57
CA PHE A 248 -12.28 4.02 -2.86
C PHE A 248 -11.24 3.95 -3.99
N ILE A 249 -11.76 3.79 -5.19
CA ILE A 249 -10.99 3.76 -6.43
C ILE A 249 -11.65 4.70 -7.43
N TYR A 250 -10.88 5.27 -8.35
CA TYR A 250 -11.42 5.98 -9.50
C TYR A 250 -11.52 5.05 -10.70
N VAL A 251 -12.72 4.93 -11.24
CA VAL A 251 -13.01 4.14 -12.45
C VAL A 251 -13.32 5.12 -13.60
N SER A 252 -12.75 4.90 -14.77
CA SER A 252 -13.09 5.66 -15.98
C SER A 252 -14.53 5.44 -16.35
N HIS A 253 -15.27 6.51 -16.66
CA HIS A 253 -16.66 6.40 -17.08
C HIS A 253 -16.74 5.83 -18.50
N ASP A 254 -17.64 4.87 -18.75
CA ASP A 254 -17.71 4.15 -20.05
C ASP A 254 -18.12 5.03 -21.22
N SER A 255 -19.02 5.99 -20.97
CA SER A 255 -19.65 6.80 -22.03
C SER A 255 -19.16 8.23 -22.10
N ILE A 256 -18.50 8.75 -21.06
CA ILE A 256 -18.06 10.16 -20.98
C ILE A 256 -16.54 10.16 -20.95
N PRO A 257 -15.89 10.71 -21.98
CA PRO A 257 -14.43 10.81 -22.04
C PRO A 257 -13.90 11.67 -20.89
N ASN A 258 -12.76 11.30 -20.33
CA ASN A 258 -12.08 12.04 -19.27
C ASN A 258 -12.92 12.26 -18.00
N ALA A 259 -13.95 11.44 -17.79
CA ALA A 259 -14.75 11.39 -16.58
C ALA A 259 -14.33 10.19 -15.73
N PHE A 260 -14.17 10.41 -14.42
CA PHE A 260 -13.68 9.41 -13.49
C PHE A 260 -14.61 9.33 -12.29
N VAL A 261 -15.23 8.18 -12.10
CA VAL A 261 -16.21 7.93 -11.03
C VAL A 261 -15.46 7.46 -9.78
N ARG A 262 -15.72 8.08 -8.65
CA ARG A 262 -15.24 7.60 -7.36
C ARG A 262 -16.13 6.46 -6.87
N VAL A 263 -15.58 5.25 -6.83
CA VAL A 263 -16.29 4.03 -6.44
C VAL A 263 -15.79 3.57 -5.08
N PRO A 264 -16.64 3.48 -4.05
CA PRO A 264 -16.27 2.89 -2.77
C PRO A 264 -16.02 1.39 -2.95
N VAL A 265 -14.96 0.87 -2.33
CA VAL A 265 -14.56 -0.52 -2.47
C VAL A 265 -14.31 -1.18 -1.13
N VAL A 266 -14.62 -2.48 -1.06
CA VAL A 266 -14.22 -3.33 0.06
C VAL A 266 -12.98 -4.09 -0.34
N VAL A 267 -11.90 -3.89 0.43
CA VAL A 267 -10.61 -4.53 0.18
C VAL A 267 -10.49 -5.84 0.98
N GLY A 268 -9.86 -6.83 0.36
CA GLY A 268 -9.49 -8.10 0.97
C GLY A 268 -8.00 -8.16 1.32
N ALA A 269 -7.33 -9.21 0.87
CA ALA A 269 -5.90 -9.39 1.06
C ALA A 269 -5.06 -8.34 0.30
N VAL A 270 -3.91 -8.01 0.86
CA VAL A 270 -2.96 -7.03 0.30
C VAL A 270 -1.60 -7.71 0.20
N ASN A 271 -0.95 -7.57 -0.94
CA ASN A 271 0.45 -7.97 -1.10
C ASN A 271 1.33 -6.74 -1.46
N ASP A 272 2.58 -6.98 -1.83
CA ASP A 272 3.53 -5.93 -2.20
C ASP A 272 3.12 -5.11 -3.43
N ARG A 273 2.36 -5.68 -4.36
CA ARG A 273 1.98 -5.07 -5.65
C ARG A 273 0.50 -4.75 -5.77
N PHE A 274 -0.37 -5.63 -5.27
CA PHE A 274 -1.80 -5.61 -5.52
C PHE A 274 -2.62 -5.60 -4.22
N VAL A 275 -3.85 -5.13 -4.36
CA VAL A 275 -4.91 -5.19 -3.35
C VAL A 275 -6.07 -5.95 -3.96
N GLU A 276 -6.53 -6.99 -3.28
CA GLU A 276 -7.77 -7.70 -3.61
C GLU A 276 -8.96 -6.80 -3.36
N ILE A 277 -9.88 -6.74 -4.31
CA ILE A 277 -11.15 -6.03 -4.19
C ILE A 277 -12.27 -7.07 -4.12
N THR A 278 -12.94 -7.12 -2.98
CA THR A 278 -14.03 -8.09 -2.75
C THR A 278 -15.39 -7.55 -3.15
N GLN A 279 -15.56 -6.22 -3.17
CA GLN A 279 -16.78 -5.55 -3.61
C GLN A 279 -16.48 -4.16 -4.18
N GLY A 280 -17.29 -3.72 -5.14
CA GLY A 280 -17.25 -2.37 -5.69
C GLY A 280 -16.64 -2.25 -7.09
N LEU A 281 -16.08 -3.31 -7.66
CA LEU A 281 -15.59 -3.35 -9.04
C LEU A 281 -16.19 -4.52 -9.81
N LEU A 282 -16.22 -4.35 -11.13
CA LEU A 282 -16.60 -5.40 -12.08
C LEU A 282 -15.41 -5.72 -13.00
N PRO A 283 -15.33 -6.96 -13.52
CA PRO A 283 -14.36 -7.28 -14.57
C PRO A 283 -14.57 -6.36 -15.79
N GLY A 284 -13.48 -5.83 -16.34
CA GLY A 284 -13.51 -4.86 -17.44
C GLY A 284 -13.49 -3.39 -17.03
N ASP A 285 -13.69 -3.08 -15.76
CA ASP A 285 -13.58 -1.70 -15.25
C ASP A 285 -12.16 -1.14 -15.49
N LYS A 286 -12.07 0.09 -15.98
CA LYS A 286 -10.78 0.79 -16.17
C LYS A 286 -10.46 1.63 -14.95
N VAL A 287 -9.57 1.14 -14.12
CA VAL A 287 -9.19 1.75 -12.84
C VAL A 287 -8.00 2.68 -13.02
N VAL A 288 -8.08 3.89 -12.47
CA VAL A 288 -6.97 4.86 -12.46
C VAL A 288 -5.90 4.40 -11.48
N THR A 289 -4.68 4.25 -11.97
CA THR A 289 -3.49 3.89 -11.19
C THR A 289 -2.62 5.10 -10.88
N THR A 290 -1.92 5.61 -11.88
CA THR A 290 -1.09 6.82 -11.74
C THR A 290 -1.98 8.06 -11.70
N GLY A 291 -1.70 8.98 -10.77
CA GLY A 291 -2.47 10.23 -10.63
C GLY A 291 -3.78 10.10 -9.85
N ALA A 292 -4.17 8.90 -9.38
CA ALA A 292 -5.41 8.68 -8.63
C ALA A 292 -5.53 9.58 -7.38
N TYR A 293 -4.44 9.78 -6.65
CA TYR A 293 -4.41 10.68 -5.50
C TYR A 293 -4.70 12.14 -5.91
N SER A 294 -4.10 12.61 -6.99
CA SER A 294 -4.27 13.98 -7.49
C SER A 294 -5.69 14.25 -7.99
N LEU A 295 -6.38 13.21 -8.49
CA LEU A 295 -7.78 13.29 -8.92
C LEU A 295 -8.71 13.72 -7.79
N ALA A 296 -8.45 13.32 -6.55
CA ALA A 296 -9.24 13.70 -5.39
C ALA A 296 -9.28 15.22 -5.15
N PHE A 297 -8.29 15.95 -5.65
CA PHE A 297 -8.15 17.40 -5.51
C PHE A 297 -8.52 18.17 -6.79
N ALA A 298 -8.50 17.52 -7.95
CA ALA A 298 -8.73 18.15 -9.25
C ALA A 298 -10.21 18.46 -9.54
N GLY A 299 -11.15 17.75 -8.91
CA GLY A 299 -12.59 17.82 -9.20
C GLY A 299 -13.31 19.10 -8.77
N LYS A 300 -12.62 20.10 -8.26
CA LYS A 300 -13.24 21.33 -7.76
C LYS A 300 -13.10 22.53 -8.72
N GLY A 301 -13.12 22.32 -10.04
CA GLY A 301 -13.11 23.49 -10.89
C GLY A 301 -12.68 23.40 -12.35
N SER A 302 -12.61 22.23 -12.98
CA SER A 302 -12.03 22.16 -14.33
C SER A 302 -13.02 22.07 -15.48
N VAL A 303 -14.14 21.36 -15.36
CA VAL A 303 -15.18 21.26 -16.40
C VAL A 303 -16.52 21.00 -15.73
N SER A 304 -17.59 21.66 -16.18
CA SER A 304 -18.94 21.40 -15.67
C SER A 304 -19.50 20.10 -16.24
N LEU A 305 -20.43 19.46 -15.52
CA LEU A 305 -21.15 18.27 -16.00
C LEU A 305 -21.78 18.54 -17.38
N LYS A 306 -22.35 19.73 -17.57
CA LYS A 306 -22.95 20.17 -18.82
C LYS A 306 -21.91 20.13 -19.97
N GLU A 307 -20.76 20.77 -19.80
CA GLU A 307 -19.72 20.82 -20.84
C GLU A 307 -19.19 19.43 -21.19
N ALA A 308 -19.04 18.53 -20.19
CA ALA A 308 -18.60 17.16 -20.42
C ALA A 308 -19.63 16.34 -21.19
N LEU A 309 -20.93 16.50 -20.91
CA LEU A 309 -22.00 15.82 -21.61
C LEU A 309 -22.22 16.39 -23.02
N ASP A 310 -22.17 17.71 -23.21
CA ASP A 310 -22.26 18.37 -24.50
C ASP A 310 -21.15 17.88 -25.45
N ALA A 311 -19.91 17.74 -24.91
CA ALA A 311 -18.78 17.22 -25.67
C ALA A 311 -18.94 15.74 -26.04
N ALA A 312 -19.53 14.93 -25.15
CA ALA A 312 -19.69 13.49 -25.36
C ALA A 312 -20.82 13.14 -26.33
N HIS A 313 -21.93 13.87 -26.27
CA HIS A 313 -23.17 13.54 -26.99
C HIS A 313 -23.43 14.43 -28.21
N GLY A 314 -22.73 15.55 -28.34
CA GLY A 314 -22.86 16.46 -29.47
C GLY A 314 -24.16 17.28 -29.49
N HIS A 315 -24.87 17.38 -28.36
CA HIS A 315 -26.05 18.21 -28.15
C HIS A 315 -26.02 18.87 -26.77
N GLU A 316 -26.78 19.95 -26.60
CA GLU A 316 -26.78 20.74 -25.36
C GLU A 316 -27.53 20.05 -24.22
N HIS A 317 -26.97 20.10 -23.02
CA HIS A 317 -27.58 19.63 -21.77
C HIS A 317 -27.81 20.79 -20.81
N ASN A 318 -28.69 20.60 -19.83
CA ASN A 318 -28.87 21.51 -18.71
C ASN A 318 -27.71 21.32 -17.67
N GLU A 319 -27.59 22.27 -16.72
CA GLU A 319 -26.58 22.19 -15.65
C GLU A 319 -26.69 20.94 -14.77
N ASP A 320 -27.85 20.31 -14.72
CA ASP A 320 -28.16 19.08 -14.00
C ASP A 320 -27.88 17.80 -14.83
N GLY A 321 -27.41 17.94 -16.08
CA GLY A 321 -27.11 16.82 -16.97
C GLY A 321 -28.32 16.28 -17.75
N SER A 322 -29.50 16.87 -17.63
CA SER A 322 -30.66 16.50 -18.43
C SER A 322 -30.60 17.11 -19.84
N ASP A 323 -31.19 16.43 -20.85
CA ASP A 323 -31.25 16.92 -22.20
C ASP A 323 -32.09 18.21 -22.30
N VAL A 324 -31.62 19.19 -23.06
CA VAL A 324 -32.41 20.37 -23.39
C VAL A 324 -33.52 19.98 -24.37
N GLY A 325 -34.78 19.91 -23.87
CA GLY A 325 -35.94 19.57 -24.69
C GLY A 325 -36.11 20.49 -25.86
N LYS A 326 -36.53 19.95 -27.01
CA LYS A 326 -36.70 20.70 -28.28
C LYS A 326 -37.65 21.90 -28.18
N ASP A 327 -38.42 22.00 -27.12
CA ASP A 327 -39.42 23.07 -26.92
C ASP A 327 -38.86 24.34 -26.25
N GLN A 328 -37.60 24.38 -25.82
CA GLN A 328 -36.97 25.55 -25.19
C GLN A 328 -36.16 26.44 -26.15
N LYS A 329 -36.01 26.06 -27.42
CA LYS A 329 -35.19 26.83 -28.41
C LYS A 329 -35.88 28.09 -29.03
N THR A 330 -37.09 28.45 -28.62
CA THR A 330 -37.86 29.54 -29.24
C THR A 330 -38.16 30.74 -28.33
N ALA A 331 -37.42 30.98 -27.28
CA ALA A 331 -37.62 32.20 -26.50
C ALA A 331 -36.30 32.84 -26.10
N GLY A 332 -35.79 33.78 -26.93
CA GLY A 332 -34.71 34.61 -26.46
C GLY A 332 -33.83 35.31 -27.46
N HIS A 333 -34.41 36.13 -28.35
CA HIS A 333 -33.73 37.31 -28.88
C HIS A 333 -34.72 38.45 -28.94
N ALA A 334 -34.65 39.32 -27.97
CA ALA A 334 -35.10 40.69 -28.06
C ALA A 334 -34.19 41.54 -27.17
N GLU A 335 -33.40 42.38 -27.84
CA GLU A 335 -32.62 43.45 -27.25
C GLU A 335 -33.51 44.43 -26.50
N GLY A 336 -33.02 44.96 -25.38
CA GLY A 336 -33.70 46.04 -24.67
C GLY A 336 -32.91 46.46 -23.43
N ASP A 337 -32.13 47.54 -23.60
CA ASP A 337 -31.50 48.35 -22.56
C ASP A 337 -32.45 48.73 -21.40
N GLY A 338 -31.95 48.81 -20.17
CA GLY A 338 -32.62 49.50 -19.08
C GLY A 338 -32.18 49.07 -17.69
N HIS A 339 -31.29 49.85 -17.12
CA HIS A 339 -30.97 49.90 -15.70
C HIS A 339 -32.21 49.99 -14.80
N ASP A 340 -32.35 49.20 -13.71
CA ASP A 340 -32.55 49.79 -12.37
C ASP A 340 -32.48 48.73 -11.27
N HIS A 341 -31.80 49.10 -10.20
CA HIS A 341 -31.65 48.37 -8.96
C HIS A 341 -32.91 48.42 -8.10
N ARG A 342 -33.34 47.27 -7.53
CA ARG A 342 -33.74 47.17 -6.11
C ARG A 342 -34.03 45.72 -5.68
N PRO A 343 -33.61 45.33 -4.48
CA PRO A 343 -33.88 43.97 -3.97
C PRO A 343 -35.23 43.95 -3.25
N SER A 344 -36.03 42.94 -3.53
CA SER A 344 -37.17 42.62 -2.70
C SER A 344 -37.26 41.09 -2.58
N GLY A 345 -36.88 40.62 -1.42
CA GLY A 345 -37.09 39.24 -0.99
C GLY A 345 -38.56 38.91 -0.81
N GLY A 346 -38.93 37.73 -1.25
CA GLY A 346 -40.24 37.20 -1.06
C GLY A 346 -40.34 35.77 -1.59
N THR A 347 -39.79 34.83 -0.83
CA THR A 347 -40.00 33.40 -1.06
C THR A 347 -41.43 33.03 -0.80
N LYS A 348 -42.22 32.86 -1.85
CA LYS A 348 -43.52 32.19 -1.76
C LYS A 348 -43.28 30.67 -1.60
N LEU A 349 -43.42 30.16 -0.41
CA LEU A 349 -43.51 28.70 -0.16
C LEU A 349 -44.79 28.18 -0.84
N SER A 350 -44.64 27.22 -1.75
CA SER A 350 -45.79 26.53 -2.36
C SER A 350 -46.46 25.67 -1.29
N GLY A 351 -47.81 25.60 -1.33
CA GLY A 351 -48.63 24.89 -0.33
C GLY A 351 -48.27 23.42 -0.11
N LEU A 352 -47.56 22.80 -1.01
CA LEU A 352 -47.12 21.40 -0.92
C LEU A 352 -46.01 21.21 0.13
N THR A 353 -45.10 22.20 0.31
CA THR A 353 -44.01 22.12 1.31
C THR A 353 -44.52 22.32 2.74
N LEU A 354 -45.62 23.05 2.93
CA LEU A 354 -46.23 23.25 4.23
C LEU A 354 -46.89 21.96 4.78
N PHE A 355 -47.53 21.17 3.88
CA PHE A 355 -48.15 19.88 4.28
C PHE A 355 -47.07 18.83 4.66
N SER A 356 -45.93 18.83 4.02
CA SER A 356 -44.83 17.93 4.34
C SER A 356 -44.21 18.22 5.73
N LEU A 357 -44.05 19.49 6.09
CA LEU A 357 -43.50 19.92 7.38
C LEU A 357 -44.47 19.58 8.55
N ILE A 358 -45.78 19.73 8.37
CA ILE A 358 -46.79 19.40 9.39
C ILE A 358 -46.89 17.88 9.59
N GLY A 359 -46.80 17.10 8.49
CA GLY A 359 -46.82 15.63 8.56
C GLY A 359 -45.63 15.04 9.33
N ASN A 360 -44.44 15.55 9.08
CA ASN A 360 -43.22 15.14 9.79
C ASN A 360 -43.23 15.57 11.27
N GLY A 361 -43.77 16.74 11.59
CA GLY A 361 -43.91 17.21 12.97
C GLY A 361 -44.84 16.32 13.82
N VAL A 362 -45.99 15.90 13.27
CA VAL A 362 -46.90 15.00 13.95
C VAL A 362 -46.32 13.61 14.18
N LEU A 363 -45.57 13.07 13.20
CA LEU A 363 -44.89 11.78 13.33
C LEU A 363 -43.81 11.80 14.43
N LEU A 364 -43.06 12.88 14.55
CA LEU A 364 -42.02 13.06 15.56
C LEU A 364 -42.62 13.14 16.97
N VAL A 365 -43.75 13.82 17.15
CA VAL A 365 -44.45 13.90 18.42
C VAL A 365 -45.02 12.52 18.83
N LEU A 366 -45.56 11.75 17.89
CA LEU A 366 -46.03 10.39 18.16
C LEU A 366 -44.91 9.44 18.55
N LEU A 367 -43.73 9.56 17.94
CA LEU A 367 -42.53 8.78 18.29
C LEU A 367 -42.03 9.11 19.70
N VAL A 368 -42.03 10.37 20.09
CA VAL A 368 -41.65 10.80 21.44
C VAL A 368 -42.62 10.29 22.49
N ILE A 369 -43.94 10.31 22.22
CA ILE A 369 -44.97 9.77 23.13
C ILE A 369 -44.84 8.23 23.26
N ALA A 370 -44.48 7.52 22.18
CA ALA A 370 -44.22 6.08 22.21
C ALA A 370 -42.98 5.73 23.02
N SER A 371 -41.92 6.53 22.93
CA SER A 371 -40.69 6.33 23.71
C SER A 371 -40.85 6.58 25.19
N LEU A 372 -41.68 7.55 25.57
CA LEU A 372 -42.00 7.85 26.97
C LEU A 372 -42.89 6.77 27.61
N ARG A 373 -43.75 6.07 26.84
CA ARG A 373 -44.55 4.96 27.33
C ARG A 373 -43.81 3.64 27.45
N GLY A 374 -42.67 3.46 26.74
CA GLY A 374 -41.85 2.27 26.81
C GLY A 374 -40.93 2.16 28.03
N SER A 375 -40.76 3.23 28.81
CA SER A 375 -39.81 3.30 29.94
C SER A 375 -40.35 2.86 31.32
N GLN A 376 -41.56 2.31 31.41
CA GLN A 376 -42.13 1.93 32.72
C GLN A 376 -42.29 0.41 32.94
N LYS A 377 -41.50 -0.45 32.33
CA LYS A 377 -41.49 -1.88 32.68
C LYS A 377 -40.09 -2.47 32.56
N ALA A 378 -39.22 -2.25 33.56
CA ALA A 378 -38.09 -3.13 33.88
C ALA A 378 -37.64 -2.84 35.32
N GLY A 379 -38.34 -3.37 36.26
CA GLY A 379 -37.92 -3.56 37.64
C GLY A 379 -38.02 -5.04 37.97
N ASP A 380 -37.01 -5.54 38.62
CA ASP A 380 -36.84 -6.85 39.22
C ASP A 380 -35.99 -7.87 38.44
N LYS A 381 -34.75 -7.97 38.87
CA LYS A 381 -33.91 -9.16 38.77
C LYS A 381 -33.26 -9.46 40.12
N PRO A 382 -33.36 -10.70 40.62
CA PRO A 382 -32.79 -11.09 41.90
C PRO A 382 -31.27 -11.27 41.82
N GLU A 383 -30.58 -10.87 42.90
CA GLU A 383 -29.17 -11.06 43.20
C GLU A 383 -28.74 -12.54 43.22
N ALA A 384 -27.63 -12.85 42.60
CA ALA A 384 -26.91 -14.10 42.76
C ALA A 384 -25.80 -13.95 43.81
N PRO A 385 -25.49 -14.98 44.61
CA PRO A 385 -24.65 -14.86 45.81
C PRO A 385 -23.15 -14.79 45.49
N VAL A 386 -22.47 -13.91 46.21
CA VAL A 386 -21.03 -13.71 46.23
C VAL A 386 -20.34 -14.90 46.88
N ASN A 387 -19.46 -15.58 46.17
CA ASN A 387 -18.58 -16.61 46.69
C ASN A 387 -17.22 -15.97 47.11
N ARG A 388 -16.97 -16.00 48.42
CA ARG A 388 -15.68 -15.60 49.02
C ARG A 388 -14.64 -16.73 48.87
N PRO A 389 -13.38 -16.45 48.57
CA PRO A 389 -12.35 -17.46 48.70
C PRO A 389 -11.86 -17.55 50.15
N THR A 390 -11.87 -18.73 50.68
CA THR A 390 -11.27 -19.11 51.95
C THR A 390 -9.76 -19.17 51.85
N THR A 391 -9.10 -18.48 52.74
CA THR A 391 -7.70 -18.62 53.13
C THR A 391 -7.52 -19.84 54.01
N GLY A 392 -6.50 -20.63 53.77
CA GLY A 392 -5.90 -21.60 54.63
C GLY A 392 -4.63 -22.13 53.93
N GLY A 393 -3.48 -21.99 54.37
CA GLY A 393 -2.91 -22.08 55.68
C GLY A 393 -2.07 -23.36 55.75
N ALA A 394 -0.76 -23.14 55.74
CA ALA A 394 0.28 -23.87 56.46
C ALA A 394 0.69 -25.32 56.06
N ASP A 395 1.94 -25.46 55.82
CA ASP A 395 2.96 -26.30 56.44
C ASP A 395 3.41 -27.63 55.77
N HIS A 396 4.73 -27.71 55.81
CA HIS A 396 5.64 -28.89 55.85
C HIS A 396 5.98 -29.65 54.55
N ALA A 397 7.16 -29.53 54.16
CA ALA A 397 8.37 -30.37 54.14
C ALA A 397 9.26 -29.95 52.97
#